data_4ec2df4335b45a99ecaf74f689cf44c5
#
_entry.id   4ec2df4335b45a99ecaf74f689cf44c5
#
_cell.length_a   1.000
_cell.length_b   1.000
_cell.length_c   1.000
_cell.angle_alpha   90.00
_cell.angle_beta   90.00
_cell.angle_gamma   90.00
#
_symmetry.space_group_name_H-M   'P 1'
#
loop_
_entity.id
_entity.type
_entity.pdbx_description
1 polymer ?
#
loop_
_entity_poly.entity_id
_entity_poly.type
_entity_poly.pdbx_seq_one_letter_code
_entity_poly.pdbx_strand_id
1 'polypeptide(L)'
;MRRILAGALAAAVVVACAEKQRVGKAPDAAAGADASPSQDKAGSAAGMASADGGTQPSAANAPKGAPGMSSADAARSGTELSGPAASGTATSGMAASGTATSGMAASAHPPAAATAAPTVTRTAGGVGLLALPVNDKAIVNLELRFRSGAVDDPAGKAGLTYLAARMMLKGGTKALDSKALLNALFPLAAVLDVRVDKELTTFVARVHKDNLEKLLPILRDVVLSPRWDPAEFKRLREEAVNDVEKRLRQGDDENLGKESLWSLLYTNHPYGRLTLGHVTDLKSMSIEDVRAQAARVFTADRLVVGLAGGYPAQLGEQLAQAFSALPQKSAAEGPVAQAHPRGPRFLLVEKITDSTAISLGMPWALSHKDPDFAAMTIARSAFGEHRQFNGRLMQRLREARGLNYGDYAYIEHFEQDGGDAATAQTGRARHQQEFSIWLRPVQNENRLFALRAALRELQRSVKDEAFTEEEVGQTKGFLDGYLLLFDQTDSRRLGYALDDAFYGMNGFIGTLRAQIHEVSTEQVNAAWRKWVDPARMQVVMVGPDMAEVKKAILAGTPSPMHYQKDAQGNASPKPKALTDVDDVVQALPLGAQGDADVSVVPVEKMFE
;
A
#
# COMPACT_ATOMS: atom_id res chain seq x y z
N MET A 1 28.52 -15.26 17.13
CA MET A 1 28.12 -15.76 15.80
C MET A 1 26.92 -16.71 15.76
N ARG A 2 26.15 -16.90 16.85
CA ARG A 2 24.95 -17.79 16.88
C ARG A 2 23.61 -17.09 17.04
N ARG A 3 23.54 -15.75 16.92
CA ARG A 3 22.30 -14.96 17.11
C ARG A 3 21.80 -14.21 15.86
N ILE A 4 22.47 -14.32 14.73
CA ILE A 4 22.10 -13.61 13.49
C ILE A 4 21.37 -14.51 12.48
N LEU A 5 21.41 -15.85 12.65
CA LEU A 5 20.69 -16.77 11.77
C LEU A 5 19.19 -16.98 12.12
N ALA A 6 18.72 -16.46 13.26
CA ALA A 6 17.32 -16.67 13.68
C ALA A 6 16.33 -15.66 13.07
N GLY A 7 16.81 -14.52 12.58
CA GLY A 7 15.92 -13.47 12.04
C GLY A 7 15.46 -13.68 10.59
N ALA A 8 16.27 -14.34 9.78
CA ALA A 8 15.95 -14.54 8.36
C ALA A 8 15.01 -15.74 8.10
N LEU A 9 14.97 -16.70 9.04
CA LEU A 9 14.06 -17.88 8.92
C LEU A 9 12.62 -17.57 9.38
N ALA A 10 12.44 -16.55 10.23
CA ALA A 10 11.13 -16.17 10.75
C ALA A 10 10.22 -15.51 9.69
N ALA A 11 10.80 -14.78 8.74
CA ALA A 11 10.01 -14.09 7.70
C ALA A 11 9.45 -15.05 6.63
N ALA A 12 10.14 -16.16 6.33
CA ALA A 12 9.68 -17.14 5.36
C ALA A 12 8.59 -18.10 5.92
N VAL A 13 8.57 -18.29 7.25
CA VAL A 13 7.60 -19.20 7.92
C VAL A 13 6.26 -18.51 8.19
N VAL A 14 6.24 -17.18 8.36
CA VAL A 14 4.99 -16.43 8.61
C VAL A 14 4.09 -16.36 7.38
N VAL A 15 4.64 -16.36 6.16
CA VAL A 15 3.83 -16.39 4.92
C VAL A 15 3.18 -17.77 4.69
N ALA A 16 3.82 -18.86 5.12
CA ALA A 16 3.26 -20.21 4.96
C ALA A 16 2.20 -20.58 6.03
N CYS A 17 2.19 -19.94 7.20
CA CYS A 17 1.21 -20.18 8.25
C CYS A 17 -0.10 -19.40 8.09
N ALA A 18 -0.09 -18.28 7.38
CA ALA A 18 -1.32 -17.52 7.12
C ALA A 18 -2.26 -18.21 6.11
N GLU A 19 -1.73 -19.12 5.28
CA GLU A 19 -2.49 -19.81 4.25
C GLU A 19 -3.25 -21.06 4.77
N LYS A 20 -2.94 -21.56 5.99
CA LYS A 20 -3.56 -22.76 6.57
C LYS A 20 -4.72 -22.52 7.54
N GLN A 21 -5.06 -21.28 7.87
CA GLN A 21 -6.12 -21.00 8.86
C GLN A 21 -7.47 -20.55 8.28
N ARG A 22 -7.69 -20.59 6.97
CA ARG A 22 -8.95 -20.15 6.34
C ARG A 22 -9.75 -21.24 5.62
N VAL A 23 -9.58 -22.52 5.97
CA VAL A 23 -10.45 -23.59 5.44
C VAL A 23 -11.11 -24.30 6.61
N GLY A 24 -12.41 -24.08 6.79
CA GLY A 24 -13.28 -24.96 7.55
C GLY A 24 -14.24 -24.30 8.51
N LYS A 25 -15.44 -23.99 8.03
CA LYS A 25 -16.70 -24.40 8.69
C LYS A 25 -17.87 -24.15 7.75
N ALA A 26 -18.41 -25.24 7.23
CA ALA A 26 -19.77 -25.27 6.68
C ALA A 26 -20.74 -25.66 7.82
N PRO A 27 -21.96 -25.12 7.85
CA PRO A 27 -22.95 -25.52 8.85
C PRO A 27 -23.76 -26.75 8.40
N ASP A 28 -24.11 -27.55 9.38
CA ASP A 28 -24.99 -28.71 9.29
C ASP A 28 -26.39 -28.36 8.81
N ALA A 29 -26.92 -29.14 7.87
CA ALA A 29 -28.32 -29.17 7.51
C ALA A 29 -28.97 -30.47 7.92
N ALA A 30 -30.05 -30.36 8.67
CA ALA A 30 -30.89 -31.46 9.10
C ALA A 30 -31.97 -31.84 8.07
N ALA A 31 -32.06 -33.11 7.84
CA ALA A 31 -33.14 -34.06 7.49
C ALA A 31 -34.50 -33.56 6.95
N GLY A 32 -34.98 -34.26 5.90
CA GLY A 32 -36.41 -34.45 5.57
C GLY A 32 -36.65 -35.07 4.19
N ALA A 33 -36.72 -36.37 4.17
CA ALA A 33 -37.55 -37.33 3.44
C ALA A 33 -38.15 -37.07 2.05
N ASP A 34 -37.96 -38.08 1.23
CA ASP A 34 -38.88 -38.89 0.39
C ASP A 34 -38.93 -38.72 -1.12
N ALA A 35 -38.87 -39.93 -1.73
CA ALA A 35 -39.42 -40.40 -3.02
C ALA A 35 -38.50 -40.47 -4.25
N SER A 36 -38.00 -41.70 -4.49
CA SER A 36 -37.70 -42.24 -5.85
C SER A 36 -39.01 -42.69 -6.55
N PRO A 37 -39.08 -43.27 -7.81
CA PRO A 37 -38.02 -43.80 -8.69
C PRO A 37 -38.24 -43.62 -10.21
N SER A 38 -37.33 -44.07 -11.03
CA SER A 38 -37.37 -44.92 -12.24
C SER A 38 -36.31 -44.53 -13.29
N GLN A 39 -35.40 -45.45 -13.59
CA GLN A 39 -35.20 -46.35 -14.74
C GLN A 39 -35.13 -45.61 -16.11
N ASP A 40 -34.13 -45.81 -16.94
CA ASP A 40 -33.69 -47.01 -17.63
C ASP A 40 -32.40 -46.82 -18.46
N LYS A 41 -31.56 -47.88 -18.46
CA LYS A 41 -30.80 -48.53 -19.57
C LYS A 41 -29.91 -47.70 -20.52
N ALA A 42 -28.80 -48.12 -20.92
CA ALA A 42 -28.01 -49.29 -21.21
C ALA A 42 -26.82 -48.83 -22.01
N GLY A 43 -25.68 -49.34 -22.04
CA GLY A 43 -25.06 -50.60 -22.22
C GLY A 43 -23.62 -50.41 -22.65
N SER A 44 -22.82 -51.28 -22.18
CA SER A 44 -21.83 -52.19 -22.77
C SER A 44 -20.54 -51.53 -23.35
N ALA A 45 -19.37 -52.01 -23.14
CA ALA A 45 -18.78 -53.25 -22.65
C ALA A 45 -17.26 -53.21 -22.98
N ALA A 46 -16.52 -53.93 -22.20
CA ALA A 46 -15.29 -54.65 -22.43
C ALA A 46 -13.99 -53.88 -22.48
N GLY A 47 -12.90 -54.25 -21.85
CA GLY A 47 -12.55 -55.43 -21.06
C GLY A 47 -11.04 -55.53 -20.92
N MET A 48 -10.65 -56.25 -19.88
CA MET A 48 -9.40 -56.99 -19.66
C MET A 48 -8.14 -56.23 -19.23
N ALA A 49 -7.71 -56.38 -17.98
CA ALA A 49 -6.99 -57.48 -17.29
C ALA A 49 -5.48 -57.26 -17.43
N SER A 50 -4.59 -57.43 -16.48
CA SER A 50 -4.46 -58.18 -15.27
C SER A 50 -3.18 -57.79 -14.53
N ALA A 51 -3.19 -57.85 -13.20
CA ALA A 51 -2.36 -58.63 -12.25
C ALA A 51 -0.90 -58.14 -12.09
N ASP A 52 -0.26 -58.09 -10.99
CA ASP A 52 -0.13 -58.78 -9.73
C ASP A 52 0.87 -57.95 -8.88
N GLY A 53 0.85 -57.85 -7.64
CA GLY A 53 1.08 -58.69 -6.51
C GLY A 53 1.77 -57.95 -5.40
N GLY A 54 1.21 -57.98 -4.22
CA GLY A 54 1.74 -58.38 -2.94
C GLY A 54 2.77 -57.46 -2.27
N THR A 55 2.67 -57.00 -1.07
CA THR A 55 2.52 -57.60 0.25
C THR A 55 2.61 -56.51 1.31
N GLN A 56 1.69 -56.52 2.26
CA GLN A 56 1.89 -55.96 3.62
C GLN A 56 2.72 -56.94 4.47
N PRO A 57 3.34 -56.47 5.56
CA PRO A 57 2.77 -56.75 6.87
C PRO A 57 2.90 -55.59 7.90
N SER A 58 1.84 -55.40 8.67
CA SER A 58 1.61 -55.83 10.07
C SER A 58 2.23 -54.94 11.16
N ALA A 59 1.35 -54.26 11.80
CA ALA A 59 1.09 -53.94 13.21
C ALA A 59 2.17 -54.23 14.28
N ALA A 60 2.39 -53.27 15.19
CA ALA A 60 2.12 -53.41 16.62
C ALA A 60 2.70 -52.25 17.47
N ASN A 61 1.86 -51.85 18.43
CA ASN A 61 2.13 -51.32 19.76
C ASN A 61 2.02 -49.83 20.04
N ALA A 62 0.86 -49.51 20.59
CA ALA A 62 0.64 -48.38 21.50
C ALA A 62 1.06 -48.75 22.94
N PRO A 63 1.30 -47.79 23.80
CA PRO A 63 0.64 -47.81 25.09
C PRO A 63 -0.17 -46.54 25.43
N LYS A 64 -1.18 -46.80 26.24
CA LYS A 64 -2.20 -45.93 26.83
C LYS A 64 -1.63 -44.99 27.91
N GLY A 65 -2.28 -43.86 28.12
CA GLY A 65 -2.23 -43.13 29.38
C GLY A 65 -2.65 -41.65 29.22
N ALA A 66 -3.92 -41.37 29.54
CA ALA A 66 -4.48 -40.01 29.75
C ALA A 66 -4.01 -39.47 31.13
N PRO A 67 -4.23 -38.20 31.49
CA PRO A 67 -5.55 -37.57 31.53
C PRO A 67 -5.62 -36.10 31.00
N GLY A 68 -6.86 -35.66 30.82
CA GLY A 68 -7.23 -34.37 30.29
C GLY A 68 -6.83 -33.14 31.13
N MET A 69 -6.62 -32.02 30.44
CA MET A 69 -6.65 -30.70 31.04
C MET A 69 -7.53 -29.76 30.20
N SER A 70 -8.32 -29.02 30.95
CA SER A 70 -9.38 -28.14 30.51
C SER A 70 -8.88 -26.90 29.70
N SER A 71 -9.75 -26.45 28.84
CA SER A 71 -9.65 -25.22 28.01
C SER A 71 -9.65 -23.93 28.86
N ALA A 72 -8.50 -23.56 29.45
CA ALA A 72 -8.36 -22.29 30.17
C ALA A 72 -6.95 -21.65 30.17
N ASP A 73 -6.00 -22.12 29.36
CA ASP A 73 -4.62 -21.61 29.40
C ASP A 73 -4.04 -21.22 28.02
N ALA A 74 -4.83 -20.48 27.21
CA ALA A 74 -4.33 -19.89 25.96
C ALA A 74 -4.50 -18.35 25.92
N ALA A 75 -4.20 -17.69 27.03
CA ALA A 75 -4.20 -16.22 27.09
C ALA A 75 -3.16 -15.74 28.11
N ARG A 76 -1.87 -15.89 27.81
CA ARG A 76 -0.78 -15.15 28.47
C ARG A 76 0.56 -15.41 27.79
N SER A 77 0.92 -14.53 26.85
CA SER A 77 2.30 -14.11 26.59
C SER A 77 2.31 -12.82 25.77
N GLY A 78 1.90 -11.74 26.42
CA GLY A 78 2.19 -10.38 25.99
C GLY A 78 3.12 -9.80 27.04
N THR A 79 4.35 -9.49 26.67
CA THR A 79 5.33 -8.85 27.55
C THR A 79 4.95 -7.39 27.71
N GLU A 80 4.33 -7.05 28.84
CA GLU A 80 4.13 -5.68 29.32
C GLU A 80 5.46 -5.11 29.83
N LEU A 81 5.82 -3.94 29.36
CA LEU A 81 6.72 -3.02 30.05
C LEU A 81 5.86 -1.98 30.74
N SER A 82 5.49 -2.23 32.00
CA SER A 82 4.84 -1.30 32.88
C SER A 82 5.85 -0.71 33.85
N GLY A 83 5.99 0.60 33.86
CA GLY A 83 6.57 1.35 34.96
C GLY A 83 5.48 1.68 36.00
N PRO A 84 5.82 1.88 37.28
CA PRO A 84 4.88 1.81 38.37
C PRO A 84 4.08 3.11 38.59
N ALA A 85 2.78 2.95 38.75
CA ALA A 85 1.90 3.97 39.32
C ALA A 85 2.01 3.95 40.84
N ALA A 86 2.31 5.09 41.45
CA ALA A 86 2.18 5.31 42.90
C ALA A 86 1.00 6.25 43.15
N SER A 87 -0.03 5.71 43.81
CA SER A 87 -1.09 6.47 44.44
C SER A 87 -0.62 6.94 45.83
N GLY A 88 -0.79 8.21 46.13
CA GLY A 88 -0.56 8.75 47.47
C GLY A 88 -1.09 10.16 47.61
N THR A 89 -2.27 10.27 48.19
CA THR A 89 -2.85 11.51 48.77
C THR A 89 -2.05 11.97 49.98
N ALA A 90 -1.64 13.24 50.02
CA ALA A 90 -1.57 14.03 51.26
C ALA A 90 -1.30 15.52 50.99
N THR A 91 -1.94 16.29 51.77
CA THR A 91 -2.12 17.72 51.91
C THR A 91 -0.89 18.55 52.24
N SER A 92 -0.91 19.77 51.70
CA SER A 92 -0.44 21.08 52.26
C SER A 92 0.95 21.25 52.86
N GLY A 93 1.65 22.27 52.41
CA GLY A 93 2.75 22.91 53.10
C GLY A 93 3.61 23.80 52.21
N MET A 94 3.42 25.12 52.30
CA MET A 94 4.29 26.14 51.67
C MET A 94 5.69 26.14 52.29
N ALA A 95 6.72 26.23 51.48
CA ALA A 95 7.90 27.04 51.77
C ALA A 95 8.76 27.21 50.49
N ALA A 96 9.15 28.44 50.26
CA ALA A 96 10.00 28.89 49.16
C ALA A 96 11.48 28.59 49.44
N SER A 97 12.23 28.38 48.40
CA SER A 97 13.55 28.95 48.02
C SER A 97 14.54 27.92 47.47
N GLY A 98 15.21 28.30 46.42
CA GLY A 98 16.47 27.68 46.03
C GLY A 98 16.56 27.32 44.55
N THR A 99 16.95 28.28 43.73
CA THR A 99 17.50 28.11 42.37
C THR A 99 18.68 27.15 42.36
N ALA A 100 18.55 26.09 41.59
CA ALA A 100 19.73 25.37 41.08
C ALA A 100 19.45 24.95 39.61
N THR A 101 19.94 25.75 38.69
CA THR A 101 20.07 25.44 37.27
C THR A 101 21.13 24.37 37.10
N SER A 102 20.75 23.12 36.89
CA SER A 102 21.63 22.14 36.30
C SER A 102 21.26 21.99 34.82
N GLY A 103 21.99 22.69 33.96
CA GLY A 103 21.91 22.55 32.53
C GLY A 103 22.36 21.13 32.12
N MET A 104 21.42 20.31 31.68
CA MET A 104 21.74 19.18 30.85
C MET A 104 22.07 19.73 29.46
N ALA A 105 23.37 19.80 29.16
CA ALA A 105 23.84 20.07 27.83
C ALA A 105 23.35 18.95 26.91
N ALA A 106 22.40 19.28 26.03
CA ALA A 106 22.09 18.46 24.88
C ALA A 106 23.40 18.34 24.07
N SER A 107 23.94 17.15 23.97
CA SER A 107 25.05 16.86 23.08
C SER A 107 24.53 17.03 21.64
N ALA A 108 24.72 18.22 21.09
CA ALA A 108 24.52 18.47 19.68
C ALA A 108 25.52 17.56 18.92
N HIS A 109 25.00 16.54 18.26
CA HIS A 109 25.77 15.85 17.24
C HIS A 109 26.12 16.91 16.18
N PRO A 110 27.38 17.05 15.78
CA PRO A 110 27.73 17.95 14.72
C PRO A 110 26.94 17.53 13.47
N PRO A 111 26.39 18.49 12.70
CA PRO A 111 25.75 18.15 11.44
C PRO A 111 26.78 17.40 10.58
N ALA A 112 26.42 16.21 10.12
CA ALA A 112 27.23 15.48 9.17
C ALA A 112 27.52 16.43 8.02
N ALA A 113 28.81 16.58 7.63
CA ALA A 113 29.22 17.42 6.53
C ALA A 113 28.30 17.11 5.34
N ALA A 114 27.65 18.13 4.81
CA ALA A 114 26.76 18.01 3.69
C ALA A 114 27.56 17.48 2.48
N THR A 115 27.58 16.18 2.32
CA THR A 115 28.00 15.55 1.07
C THR A 115 27.02 16.03 0.01
N ALA A 116 27.53 16.57 -1.11
CA ALA A 116 26.70 17.00 -2.21
C ALA A 116 25.66 15.92 -2.54
N ALA A 117 24.39 16.31 -2.59
CA ALA A 117 23.33 15.35 -2.86
C ALA A 117 23.58 14.66 -4.22
N PRO A 118 23.39 13.34 -4.32
CA PRO A 118 23.70 12.58 -5.52
C PRO A 118 22.83 13.03 -6.68
N THR A 119 23.46 13.25 -7.83
CA THR A 119 22.77 13.65 -9.07
C THR A 119 22.86 12.53 -10.10
N VAL A 120 21.84 12.41 -10.94
CA VAL A 120 21.89 11.50 -12.10
C VAL A 120 22.84 12.05 -13.13
N THR A 121 23.87 11.27 -13.46
CA THR A 121 24.73 11.52 -14.63
C THR A 121 24.22 10.67 -15.80
N ARG A 122 24.25 11.23 -17.04
CA ARG A 122 23.88 10.48 -18.22
C ARG A 122 25.12 10.04 -18.98
N THR A 123 25.16 8.76 -19.31
CA THR A 123 26.20 8.17 -20.16
C THR A 123 25.98 8.51 -21.63
N ALA A 124 27.00 8.32 -22.46
CA ALA A 124 26.91 8.50 -23.90
C ALA A 124 25.84 7.60 -24.56
N GLY A 125 25.54 6.45 -23.93
CA GLY A 125 24.47 5.52 -24.37
C GLY A 125 23.06 5.93 -23.92
N GLY A 126 22.86 7.12 -23.32
CA GLY A 126 21.57 7.63 -22.90
C GLY A 126 21.09 7.18 -21.53
N VAL A 127 21.69 6.14 -20.96
CA VAL A 127 21.33 5.59 -19.65
C VAL A 127 21.74 6.56 -18.52
N GLY A 128 20.84 6.83 -17.59
CA GLY A 128 21.16 7.58 -16.37
C GLY A 128 21.86 6.69 -15.33
N LEU A 129 22.76 7.28 -14.55
CA LEU A 129 23.44 6.63 -13.44
C LEU A 129 23.32 7.47 -12.17
N LEU A 130 22.89 6.86 -11.08
CA LEU A 130 22.86 7.42 -9.74
C LEU A 130 23.56 6.45 -8.78
N ALA A 131 24.65 6.88 -8.16
CA ALA A 131 25.51 6.04 -7.35
C ALA A 131 25.67 6.59 -5.92
N LEU A 132 25.40 5.75 -4.94
CA LEU A 132 25.54 6.00 -3.49
C LEU A 132 26.52 4.99 -2.89
N PRO A 133 27.85 5.15 -3.10
CA PRO A 133 28.83 4.20 -2.54
C PRO A 133 28.89 4.32 -1.02
N VAL A 134 28.86 3.17 -0.33
CA VAL A 134 29.06 3.06 1.10
C VAL A 134 30.09 1.96 1.35
N ASN A 135 31.33 2.35 1.59
CA ASN A 135 32.50 1.48 1.51
C ASN A 135 32.44 0.23 2.41
N ASP A 136 31.94 0.33 3.63
CA ASP A 136 31.99 -0.76 4.61
C ASP A 136 30.73 -1.64 4.65
N LYS A 137 29.85 -1.52 3.66
CA LYS A 137 28.64 -2.34 3.60
C LYS A 137 28.85 -3.62 2.82
N ALA A 138 28.27 -4.71 3.35
CA ALA A 138 28.30 -6.01 2.69
C ALA A 138 27.16 -6.20 1.69
N ILE A 139 26.11 -5.41 1.80
CA ILE A 139 24.93 -5.50 0.92
C ILE A 139 25.03 -4.47 -0.21
N VAL A 140 24.71 -4.93 -1.41
CA VAL A 140 24.58 -4.11 -2.61
C VAL A 140 23.10 -4.06 -3.00
N ASN A 141 22.59 -2.85 -3.16
CA ASN A 141 21.24 -2.58 -3.66
C ASN A 141 21.36 -1.98 -5.06
N LEU A 142 20.59 -2.54 -5.98
CA LEU A 142 20.50 -2.08 -7.36
C LEU A 142 19.05 -1.81 -7.70
N GLU A 143 18.78 -0.69 -8.34
CA GLU A 143 17.48 -0.37 -8.92
C GLU A 143 17.66 0.02 -10.39
N LEU A 144 17.00 -0.71 -11.28
CA LEU A 144 16.89 -0.35 -12.68
C LEU A 144 15.53 0.32 -12.85
N ARG A 145 15.50 1.65 -12.81
CA ARG A 145 14.26 2.42 -12.81
C ARG A 145 14.01 3.03 -14.18
N PHE A 146 12.93 2.55 -14.80
CA PHE A 146 12.43 3.09 -16.06
C PHE A 146 11.34 4.12 -15.77
N ARG A 147 11.38 5.27 -16.45
CA ARG A 147 10.28 6.25 -16.49
C ARG A 147 9.21 5.74 -17.44
N SER A 148 8.55 4.69 -17.04
CA SER A 148 7.44 4.05 -17.74
C SER A 148 6.57 3.28 -16.73
N GLY A 149 5.28 3.22 -16.96
CA GLY A 149 4.35 2.56 -16.07
C GLY A 149 2.98 2.34 -16.72
N ALA A 150 1.94 2.21 -15.91
CA ALA A 150 0.58 1.98 -16.40
C ALA A 150 0.04 3.09 -17.30
N VAL A 151 0.59 4.30 -17.22
CA VAL A 151 0.22 5.42 -18.13
C VAL A 151 0.61 5.15 -19.57
N ASP A 152 1.63 4.34 -19.79
CA ASP A 152 2.09 3.95 -21.13
C ASP A 152 1.25 2.83 -21.76
N ASP A 153 0.25 2.28 -21.04
CA ASP A 153 -0.61 1.25 -21.61
C ASP A 153 -1.54 1.87 -22.68
N PRO A 154 -1.65 1.26 -23.87
CA PRO A 154 -2.64 1.70 -24.86
C PRO A 154 -4.08 1.58 -24.33
N ALA A 155 -4.99 2.34 -24.90
CA ALA A 155 -6.42 2.18 -24.59
C ALA A 155 -6.89 0.74 -24.88
N GLY A 156 -7.63 0.13 -23.95
CA GLY A 156 -8.09 -1.26 -24.05
C GLY A 156 -6.98 -2.31 -23.82
N LYS A 157 -5.86 -1.91 -23.20
CA LYS A 157 -4.74 -2.78 -22.84
C LYS A 157 -4.19 -2.47 -21.44
N ALA A 158 -5.08 -2.09 -20.49
CA ALA A 158 -4.68 -1.83 -19.12
C ALA A 158 -3.99 -3.05 -18.50
N GLY A 159 -2.82 -2.85 -17.87
CA GLY A 159 -1.98 -3.91 -17.30
C GLY A 159 -0.92 -4.45 -18.27
N LEU A 160 -0.81 -3.88 -19.47
CA LEU A 160 0.15 -4.38 -20.45
C LEU A 160 1.60 -4.18 -20.00
N THR A 161 1.94 -3.01 -19.46
CA THR A 161 3.28 -2.72 -18.91
C THR A 161 3.57 -3.59 -17.68
N TYR A 162 2.57 -3.80 -16.82
CA TYR A 162 2.69 -4.70 -15.67
C TYR A 162 3.02 -6.14 -16.12
N LEU A 163 2.27 -6.67 -17.07
CA LEU A 163 2.49 -8.02 -17.58
C LEU A 163 3.83 -8.13 -18.31
N ALA A 164 4.25 -7.09 -19.06
CA ALA A 164 5.54 -7.05 -19.74
C ALA A 164 6.72 -7.11 -18.76
N ALA A 165 6.69 -6.30 -17.70
CA ALA A 165 7.72 -6.30 -16.66
C ALA A 165 7.80 -7.65 -15.93
N ARG A 166 6.65 -8.25 -15.61
CA ARG A 166 6.59 -9.57 -14.97
C ARG A 166 7.09 -10.69 -15.89
N MET A 167 6.77 -10.62 -17.17
CA MET A 167 7.30 -11.59 -18.15
C MET A 167 8.82 -11.50 -18.28
N MET A 168 9.39 -10.29 -18.30
CA MET A 168 10.84 -10.12 -18.32
C MET A 168 11.50 -10.75 -17.09
N LEU A 169 10.93 -10.56 -15.90
CA LEU A 169 11.51 -11.09 -14.66
C LEU A 169 11.20 -12.57 -14.45
N LYS A 170 9.92 -12.95 -14.51
CA LYS A 170 9.43 -14.27 -14.08
C LYS A 170 9.33 -15.28 -15.22
N GLY A 171 9.31 -14.82 -16.47
CA GLY A 171 9.24 -15.69 -17.66
C GLY A 171 10.56 -16.38 -18.01
N GLY A 172 11.63 -16.07 -17.28
CA GLY A 172 12.97 -16.57 -17.56
C GLY A 172 13.76 -15.73 -18.57
N THR A 173 15.01 -16.12 -18.79
CA THR A 173 15.90 -15.52 -19.80
C THR A 173 16.13 -16.49 -20.95
N LYS A 174 16.74 -16.04 -22.05
CA LYS A 174 17.12 -16.96 -23.15
C LYS A 174 17.97 -18.13 -22.66
N ALA A 175 18.84 -17.89 -21.65
CA ALA A 175 19.74 -18.88 -21.09
C ALA A 175 19.08 -19.76 -20.01
N LEU A 176 18.16 -19.22 -19.22
CA LEU A 176 17.54 -19.88 -18.07
C LEU A 176 16.01 -19.84 -18.21
N ASP A 177 15.35 -20.98 -18.12
CA ASP A 177 13.90 -20.98 -17.95
C ASP A 177 13.50 -20.45 -16.56
N SER A 178 12.22 -20.26 -16.34
CA SER A 178 11.66 -19.71 -15.10
C SER A 178 12.15 -20.47 -13.85
N LYS A 179 12.15 -21.81 -13.89
CA LYS A 179 12.61 -22.66 -12.78
C LYS A 179 14.12 -22.58 -12.59
N ALA A 180 14.90 -22.63 -13.68
CA ALA A 180 16.35 -22.51 -13.62
C ALA A 180 16.79 -21.13 -13.10
N LEU A 181 16.06 -20.06 -13.45
CA LEU A 181 16.28 -18.73 -12.93
C LEU A 181 16.11 -18.67 -11.41
N LEU A 182 15.01 -19.22 -10.89
CA LEU A 182 14.79 -19.29 -9.43
C LEU A 182 15.87 -20.12 -8.74
N ASN A 183 16.26 -21.26 -9.32
CA ASN A 183 17.32 -22.11 -8.78
C ASN A 183 18.70 -21.43 -8.80
N ALA A 184 18.96 -20.55 -9.77
CA ALA A 184 20.19 -19.78 -9.82
C ALA A 184 20.25 -18.64 -8.79
N LEU A 185 19.10 -18.04 -8.48
CA LEU A 185 19.00 -16.96 -7.48
C LEU A 185 19.03 -17.48 -6.03
N PHE A 186 18.45 -18.65 -5.78
CA PHE A 186 18.30 -19.21 -4.42
C PHE A 186 19.62 -19.29 -3.64
N PRO A 187 20.72 -19.90 -4.15
CA PRO A 187 21.99 -20.02 -3.40
C PRO A 187 22.71 -18.68 -3.22
N LEU A 188 22.32 -17.63 -3.96
CA LEU A 188 22.89 -16.30 -3.80
C LEU A 188 22.24 -15.54 -2.63
N ALA A 189 21.12 -16.05 -2.08
CA ALA A 189 20.25 -15.31 -1.17
C ALA A 189 19.91 -13.90 -1.71
N ALA A 190 19.80 -13.80 -3.04
CA ALA A 190 19.53 -12.55 -3.72
C ALA A 190 18.02 -12.30 -3.79
N VAL A 191 17.61 -11.05 -3.61
CA VAL A 191 16.28 -10.58 -3.97
C VAL A 191 16.35 -10.03 -5.40
N LEU A 192 15.43 -10.44 -6.24
CA LEU A 192 15.23 -9.87 -7.56
C LEU A 192 13.72 -9.77 -7.78
N ASP A 193 13.21 -8.54 -7.90
CA ASP A 193 11.79 -8.25 -8.02
C ASP A 193 11.53 -7.10 -9.01
N VAL A 194 10.28 -6.91 -9.42
CA VAL A 194 9.87 -5.80 -10.27
C VAL A 194 8.58 -5.17 -9.75
N ARG A 195 8.59 -3.85 -9.67
CA ARG A 195 7.45 -3.02 -9.28
C ARG A 195 7.04 -2.16 -10.45
N VAL A 196 5.75 -2.11 -10.72
CA VAL A 196 5.17 -1.24 -11.74
C VAL A 196 4.17 -0.33 -11.07
N ASP A 197 4.34 0.96 -11.28
CA ASP A 197 3.43 1.99 -10.82
C ASP A 197 2.85 2.80 -12.01
N LYS A 198 2.22 3.94 -11.75
CA LYS A 198 1.62 4.74 -12.82
C LYS A 198 2.65 5.23 -13.85
N GLU A 199 3.78 5.78 -13.38
CA GLU A 199 4.82 6.35 -14.26
C GLU A 199 6.18 5.68 -14.16
N LEU A 200 6.35 4.74 -13.23
CA LEU A 200 7.62 4.10 -12.95
C LEU A 200 7.53 2.58 -13.00
N THR A 201 8.55 1.95 -13.58
CA THR A 201 8.81 0.53 -13.46
C THR A 201 10.22 0.34 -12.91
N THR A 202 10.35 -0.34 -11.78
CA THR A 202 11.63 -0.53 -11.10
C THR A 202 11.92 -2.02 -10.93
N PHE A 203 13.00 -2.50 -11.56
CA PHE A 203 13.57 -3.80 -11.23
C PHE A 203 14.51 -3.59 -10.05
N VAL A 204 14.25 -4.29 -8.96
CA VAL A 204 14.98 -4.19 -7.69
C VAL A 204 15.83 -5.43 -7.51
N ALA A 205 17.11 -5.26 -7.24
CA ALA A 205 17.98 -6.36 -6.88
C ALA A 205 18.75 -6.03 -5.60
N ARG A 206 18.89 -7.03 -4.71
CA ARG A 206 19.66 -6.92 -3.48
C ARG A 206 20.44 -8.20 -3.25
N VAL A 207 21.73 -8.06 -2.97
CA VAL A 207 22.62 -9.21 -2.81
C VAL A 207 23.80 -8.88 -1.88
N HIS A 208 24.37 -9.90 -1.26
CA HIS A 208 25.67 -9.75 -0.60
C HIS A 208 26.77 -9.53 -1.65
N LYS A 209 27.74 -8.64 -1.38
CA LYS A 209 28.81 -8.26 -2.32
C LYS A 209 29.58 -9.46 -2.89
N ASP A 210 29.78 -10.54 -2.11
CA ASP A 210 30.50 -11.74 -2.54
C ASP A 210 29.76 -12.54 -3.61
N ASN A 211 28.45 -12.32 -3.76
CA ASN A 211 27.60 -12.95 -4.78
C ASN A 211 27.24 -11.99 -5.93
N LEU A 212 27.72 -10.75 -5.87
CA LEU A 212 27.38 -9.72 -6.86
C LEU A 212 27.73 -10.15 -8.29
N GLU A 213 28.95 -10.63 -8.52
CA GLU A 213 29.41 -11.08 -9.85
C GLU A 213 28.54 -12.20 -10.44
N LYS A 214 27.94 -13.05 -9.60
CA LYS A 214 27.03 -14.11 -10.04
C LYS A 214 25.64 -13.58 -10.36
N LEU A 215 25.18 -12.53 -9.68
CA LEU A 215 23.88 -11.92 -9.91
C LEU A 215 23.84 -11.04 -11.16
N LEU A 216 24.92 -10.30 -11.45
CA LEU A 216 24.96 -9.31 -12.52
C LEU A 216 24.59 -9.87 -13.92
N PRO A 217 25.10 -11.04 -14.36
CA PRO A 217 24.65 -11.63 -15.63
C PRO A 217 23.17 -11.94 -15.65
N ILE A 218 22.62 -12.44 -14.53
CA ILE A 218 21.19 -12.76 -14.42
C ILE A 218 20.35 -11.48 -14.55
N LEU A 219 20.68 -10.43 -13.78
CA LEU A 219 19.99 -9.14 -13.83
C LEU A 219 20.04 -8.53 -15.25
N ARG A 220 21.20 -8.57 -15.89
CA ARG A 220 21.37 -8.10 -17.26
C ARG A 220 20.47 -8.88 -18.23
N ASP A 221 20.48 -10.22 -18.16
CA ASP A 221 19.76 -11.07 -19.08
C ASP A 221 18.24 -11.01 -18.89
N VAL A 222 17.75 -10.77 -17.67
CA VAL A 222 16.34 -10.49 -17.38
C VAL A 222 15.86 -9.27 -18.18
N VAL A 223 16.67 -8.23 -18.30
CA VAL A 223 16.28 -7.00 -18.99
C VAL A 223 16.58 -7.06 -20.50
N LEU A 224 17.76 -7.57 -20.89
CA LEU A 224 18.21 -7.53 -22.29
C LEU A 224 17.82 -8.77 -23.11
N SER A 225 17.58 -9.89 -22.46
CA SER A 225 17.37 -11.19 -23.11
C SER A 225 16.26 -12.02 -22.49
N PRO A 226 15.06 -11.43 -22.24
CA PRO A 226 13.94 -12.20 -21.71
C PRO A 226 13.51 -13.31 -22.67
N ARG A 227 13.01 -14.41 -22.12
CA ARG A 227 12.71 -15.63 -22.87
C ARG A 227 11.43 -15.55 -23.70
N TRP A 228 10.42 -14.84 -23.24
CA TRP A 228 9.08 -14.75 -23.86
C TRP A 228 8.45 -16.13 -24.09
N ASP A 229 8.45 -16.97 -23.05
CA ASP A 229 7.88 -18.31 -23.12
C ASP A 229 6.34 -18.25 -23.13
N PRO A 230 5.65 -18.90 -24.11
CA PRO A 230 4.18 -18.86 -24.20
C PRO A 230 3.46 -19.50 -23.00
N ALA A 231 4.05 -20.54 -22.38
CA ALA A 231 3.45 -21.18 -21.22
C ALA A 231 3.53 -20.28 -19.98
N GLU A 232 4.69 -19.61 -19.78
CA GLU A 232 4.87 -18.63 -18.71
C GLU A 232 3.99 -17.38 -18.93
N PHE A 233 3.84 -16.94 -20.18
CA PHE A 233 2.90 -15.86 -20.50
C PHE A 233 1.46 -16.23 -20.10
N LYS A 234 0.99 -17.41 -20.47
CA LYS A 234 -0.33 -17.88 -20.10
C LYS A 234 -0.49 -17.89 -18.57
N ARG A 235 0.48 -18.46 -17.85
CA ARG A 235 0.47 -18.54 -16.39
C ARG A 235 0.44 -17.16 -15.73
N LEU A 236 1.32 -16.24 -16.15
CA LEU A 236 1.41 -14.90 -15.56
C LEU A 236 0.17 -14.03 -15.88
N ARG A 237 -0.42 -14.21 -17.06
CA ARG A 237 -1.67 -13.55 -17.42
C ARG A 237 -2.84 -14.06 -16.57
N GLU A 238 -2.96 -15.37 -16.37
CA GLU A 238 -3.95 -15.98 -15.47
C GLU A 238 -3.74 -15.55 -14.02
N GLU A 239 -2.49 -15.44 -13.57
CA GLU A 239 -2.15 -14.90 -12.25
C GLU A 239 -2.61 -13.44 -12.12
N ALA A 240 -2.35 -12.57 -13.11
CA ALA A 240 -2.82 -11.19 -13.10
C ALA A 240 -4.35 -11.08 -13.07
N VAL A 241 -5.07 -11.91 -13.85
CA VAL A 241 -6.53 -11.98 -13.79
C VAL A 241 -7.00 -12.40 -12.39
N ASN A 242 -6.39 -13.40 -11.79
CA ASN A 242 -6.71 -13.85 -10.43
C ASN A 242 -6.39 -12.79 -9.37
N ASP A 243 -5.33 -12.00 -9.56
CA ASP A 243 -5.00 -10.88 -8.66
C ASP A 243 -6.14 -9.85 -8.66
N VAL A 244 -6.75 -9.57 -9.81
CA VAL A 244 -7.92 -8.68 -9.88
C VAL A 244 -9.19 -9.35 -9.34
N GLU A 245 -9.54 -10.55 -9.84
CA GLU A 245 -10.81 -11.19 -9.52
C GLU A 245 -10.87 -11.73 -8.08
N LYS A 246 -9.77 -12.32 -7.59
CA LYS A 246 -9.77 -13.03 -6.31
C LYS A 246 -9.13 -12.22 -5.18
N ARG A 247 -7.96 -11.63 -5.41
CA ARG A 247 -7.29 -10.87 -4.35
C ARG A 247 -7.94 -9.52 -4.14
N LEU A 248 -8.10 -8.73 -5.22
CA LEU A 248 -8.63 -7.38 -5.09
C LEU A 248 -10.16 -7.39 -4.88
N ARG A 249 -10.94 -7.93 -5.84
CA ARG A 249 -12.40 -7.87 -5.78
C ARG A 249 -12.99 -8.67 -4.62
N GLN A 250 -12.48 -9.88 -4.35
CA GLN A 250 -13.07 -10.77 -3.34
C GLN A 250 -12.37 -10.67 -1.98
N GLY A 251 -11.06 -10.50 -1.95
CA GLY A 251 -10.25 -10.67 -0.74
C GLY A 251 -9.87 -9.39 0.00
N ASP A 252 -10.00 -8.19 -0.63
CA ASP A 252 -9.46 -6.96 -0.04
C ASP A 252 -10.34 -5.73 -0.31
N ASP A 253 -11.32 -5.51 0.56
CA ASP A 253 -12.30 -4.43 0.43
C ASP A 253 -11.67 -3.05 0.57
N GLU A 254 -10.65 -2.92 1.40
CA GLU A 254 -9.94 -1.65 1.60
C GLU A 254 -9.17 -1.25 0.33
N ASN A 255 -8.36 -2.15 -0.23
CA ASN A 255 -7.62 -1.85 -1.45
C ASN A 255 -8.53 -1.74 -2.67
N LEU A 256 -9.63 -2.51 -2.73
CA LEU A 256 -10.64 -2.32 -3.75
C LEU A 256 -11.24 -0.91 -3.69
N GLY A 257 -11.53 -0.41 -2.49
CA GLY A 257 -12.02 0.95 -2.28
C GLY A 257 -11.02 2.02 -2.74
N LYS A 258 -9.73 1.84 -2.44
CA LYS A 258 -8.64 2.76 -2.81
C LYS A 258 -8.41 2.78 -4.33
N GLU A 259 -8.31 1.62 -4.98
CA GLU A 259 -8.14 1.53 -6.43
C GLU A 259 -9.38 2.05 -7.18
N SER A 260 -10.58 1.80 -6.64
CA SER A 260 -11.81 2.37 -7.17
C SER A 260 -11.85 3.89 -7.02
N LEU A 261 -11.31 4.44 -5.93
CA LEU A 261 -11.18 5.88 -5.76
C LEU A 261 -10.23 6.46 -6.82
N TRP A 262 -9.07 5.85 -7.07
CA TRP A 262 -8.17 6.26 -8.15
C TRP A 262 -8.88 6.25 -9.51
N SER A 263 -9.60 5.19 -9.82
CA SER A 263 -10.38 5.10 -11.06
C SER A 263 -11.41 6.23 -11.18
N LEU A 264 -12.06 6.59 -10.08
CA LEU A 264 -13.04 7.67 -10.02
C LEU A 264 -12.39 9.04 -10.18
N LEU A 265 -11.32 9.33 -9.41
CA LEU A 265 -10.60 10.61 -9.44
C LEU A 265 -9.99 10.90 -10.82
N TYR A 266 -9.57 9.86 -11.53
CA TYR A 266 -8.89 9.93 -12.81
C TYR A 266 -9.71 9.34 -13.96
N THR A 267 -11.04 9.49 -13.91
CA THR A 267 -11.94 9.02 -14.98
C THR A 267 -11.52 9.61 -16.35
N ASN A 268 -11.42 8.75 -17.35
CA ASN A 268 -10.92 9.09 -18.70
C ASN A 268 -9.47 9.61 -18.76
N HIS A 269 -8.70 9.34 -17.74
CA HIS A 269 -7.29 9.69 -17.66
C HIS A 269 -6.45 8.41 -17.49
N PRO A 270 -5.20 8.33 -18.03
CA PRO A 270 -4.38 7.13 -17.89
C PRO A 270 -4.16 6.65 -16.45
N TYR A 271 -4.12 7.56 -15.49
CA TYR A 271 -3.98 7.21 -14.06
C TYR A 271 -5.17 6.42 -13.49
N GLY A 272 -6.37 6.59 -14.05
CA GLY A 272 -7.56 5.85 -13.59
C GLY A 272 -7.55 4.36 -13.93
N ARG A 273 -6.62 3.91 -14.77
CA ARG A 273 -6.47 2.48 -15.08
C ARG A 273 -5.85 1.75 -13.91
N LEU A 274 -6.38 0.57 -13.58
CA LEU A 274 -5.76 -0.30 -12.59
C LEU A 274 -4.38 -0.75 -13.10
N THR A 275 -3.32 -0.59 -12.30
CA THR A 275 -1.96 -0.98 -12.70
C THR A 275 -1.83 -2.47 -12.97
N LEU A 276 -2.54 -3.31 -12.20
CA LEU A 276 -2.63 -4.76 -12.43
C LEU A 276 -3.29 -5.12 -13.76
N GLY A 277 -4.11 -4.22 -14.31
CA GLY A 277 -4.90 -4.40 -15.53
C GLY A 277 -6.39 -4.59 -15.28
N HIS A 278 -7.16 -4.50 -16.35
CA HIS A 278 -8.57 -4.86 -16.36
C HIS A 278 -8.72 -6.30 -16.86
N VAL A 279 -9.69 -7.02 -16.32
CA VAL A 279 -9.88 -8.47 -16.61
C VAL A 279 -10.06 -8.73 -18.10
N THR A 280 -10.93 -7.96 -18.77
CA THR A 280 -11.19 -8.09 -20.20
C THR A 280 -9.94 -7.75 -21.02
N ASP A 281 -9.23 -6.67 -20.66
CA ASP A 281 -8.00 -6.26 -21.33
C ASP A 281 -6.94 -7.36 -21.20
N LEU A 282 -6.68 -7.85 -19.99
CA LEU A 282 -5.72 -8.91 -19.71
C LEU A 282 -6.03 -10.18 -20.52
N LYS A 283 -7.30 -10.61 -20.54
CA LYS A 283 -7.73 -11.80 -21.32
C LYS A 283 -7.52 -11.63 -22.83
N SER A 284 -7.56 -10.39 -23.34
CA SER A 284 -7.38 -10.06 -24.74
C SER A 284 -5.91 -9.94 -25.19
N MET A 285 -4.96 -9.88 -24.25
CA MET A 285 -3.54 -9.67 -24.58
C MET A 285 -2.90 -10.92 -25.20
N SER A 286 -2.08 -10.71 -26.21
CA SER A 286 -1.17 -11.70 -26.77
C SER A 286 0.25 -11.52 -26.22
N ILE A 287 1.09 -12.53 -26.39
CA ILE A 287 2.51 -12.45 -26.01
C ILE A 287 3.25 -11.44 -26.91
N GLU A 288 2.80 -11.25 -28.14
CA GLU A 288 3.31 -10.27 -29.09
C GLU A 288 3.05 -8.85 -28.61
N ASP A 289 1.84 -8.57 -28.05
CA ASP A 289 1.51 -7.29 -27.43
C ASP A 289 2.49 -6.98 -26.29
N VAL A 290 2.71 -7.96 -25.40
CA VAL A 290 3.58 -7.82 -24.23
C VAL A 290 5.04 -7.58 -24.65
N ARG A 291 5.52 -8.30 -25.65
CA ARG A 291 6.87 -8.15 -26.20
C ARG A 291 7.05 -6.79 -26.89
N ALA A 292 6.06 -6.35 -27.66
CA ALA A 292 6.07 -5.05 -28.31
C ALA A 292 6.06 -3.92 -27.29
N GLN A 293 5.25 -4.04 -26.24
CA GLN A 293 5.22 -3.07 -25.15
C GLN A 293 6.58 -2.96 -24.45
N ALA A 294 7.18 -4.09 -24.07
CA ALA A 294 8.50 -4.09 -23.45
C ALA A 294 9.54 -3.34 -24.29
N ALA A 295 9.57 -3.60 -25.62
CA ALA A 295 10.48 -2.92 -26.53
C ALA A 295 10.18 -1.42 -26.67
N ARG A 296 8.92 -1.01 -26.52
CA ARG A 296 8.47 0.38 -26.64
C ARG A 296 8.81 1.21 -25.39
N VAL A 297 8.68 0.62 -24.19
CA VAL A 297 8.72 1.41 -22.94
C VAL A 297 9.99 1.21 -22.13
N PHE A 298 10.67 0.05 -22.24
CA PHE A 298 11.93 -0.18 -21.53
C PHE A 298 13.11 0.16 -22.41
N THR A 299 13.39 1.45 -22.51
CA THR A 299 14.41 2.04 -23.40
C THR A 299 15.54 2.69 -22.61
N ALA A 300 16.71 2.84 -23.25
CA ALA A 300 17.90 3.37 -22.60
C ALA A 300 17.72 4.81 -22.08
N ASP A 301 17.01 5.66 -22.82
CA ASP A 301 16.74 7.06 -22.47
C ASP A 301 15.77 7.19 -21.27
N ARG A 302 14.95 6.15 -21.01
CA ARG A 302 14.06 6.11 -19.84
C ARG A 302 14.70 5.48 -18.61
N LEU A 303 15.83 4.77 -18.77
CA LEU A 303 16.48 4.04 -17.69
C LEU A 303 17.39 4.93 -16.84
N VAL A 304 17.26 4.79 -15.52
CA VAL A 304 18.25 5.21 -14.53
C VAL A 304 18.71 3.97 -13.77
N VAL A 305 20.01 3.70 -13.79
CA VAL A 305 20.66 2.67 -12.98
C VAL A 305 21.01 3.29 -11.64
N GLY A 306 20.40 2.80 -10.57
CA GLY A 306 20.64 3.19 -9.20
C GLY A 306 21.48 2.15 -8.46
N LEU A 307 22.46 2.59 -7.68
CA LEU A 307 23.37 1.75 -6.90
C LEU A 307 23.55 2.30 -5.49
N ALA A 308 23.45 1.44 -4.47
CA ALA A 308 23.79 1.79 -3.09
C ALA A 308 24.45 0.62 -2.36
N GLY A 309 25.42 0.91 -1.51
CA GLY A 309 26.15 -0.07 -0.69
C GLY A 309 27.59 -0.27 -1.12
N GLY A 310 28.19 -1.42 -0.76
CA GLY A 310 29.61 -1.74 -1.00
C GLY A 310 29.85 -2.45 -2.32
N TYR A 311 30.02 -1.72 -3.40
CA TYR A 311 30.25 -2.24 -4.75
C TYR A 311 31.52 -1.64 -5.39
N PRO A 312 32.14 -2.30 -6.40
CA PRO A 312 33.29 -1.77 -7.11
C PRO A 312 32.98 -0.45 -7.83
N ALA A 313 33.88 0.52 -7.77
CA ALA A 313 33.68 1.88 -8.28
C ALA A 313 33.22 1.93 -9.75
N GLN A 314 33.71 1.01 -10.59
CA GLN A 314 33.40 0.94 -12.02
C GLN A 314 32.04 0.28 -12.33
N LEU A 315 31.37 -0.32 -11.35
CA LEU A 315 30.13 -1.11 -11.58
C LEU A 315 29.04 -0.30 -12.25
N GLY A 316 28.83 0.95 -11.81
CA GLY A 316 27.80 1.81 -12.35
C GLY A 316 27.97 2.06 -13.85
N GLU A 317 29.17 2.41 -14.26
CA GLU A 317 29.50 2.64 -15.68
C GLU A 317 29.38 1.34 -16.50
N GLN A 318 29.84 0.22 -15.97
CA GLN A 318 29.72 -1.09 -16.63
C GLN A 318 28.28 -1.48 -16.87
N LEU A 319 27.39 -1.28 -15.89
CA LEU A 319 25.94 -1.53 -16.03
C LEU A 319 25.29 -0.56 -17.02
N ALA A 320 25.57 0.73 -16.92
CA ALA A 320 25.04 1.71 -17.86
C ALA A 320 25.48 1.44 -19.30
N GLN A 321 26.74 1.02 -19.51
CA GLN A 321 27.26 0.57 -20.79
C GLN A 321 26.55 -0.70 -21.28
N ALA A 322 26.33 -1.69 -20.41
CA ALA A 322 25.63 -2.93 -20.79
C ALA A 322 24.17 -2.64 -21.21
N PHE A 323 23.46 -1.79 -20.45
CA PHE A 323 22.07 -1.43 -20.76
C PHE A 323 21.91 -0.42 -21.91
N SER A 324 23.00 0.17 -22.41
CA SER A 324 22.96 0.95 -23.66
C SER A 324 22.55 0.12 -24.88
N ALA A 325 22.55 -1.22 -24.75
CA ALA A 325 22.03 -2.15 -25.76
C ALA A 325 20.49 -2.17 -25.85
N LEU A 326 19.79 -1.55 -24.91
CA LEU A 326 18.32 -1.35 -25.00
C LEU A 326 17.97 -0.45 -26.20
N PRO A 327 16.72 -0.50 -26.71
CA PRO A 327 16.24 0.50 -27.66
C PRO A 327 16.57 1.91 -27.17
N GLN A 328 17.12 2.74 -28.06
CA GLN A 328 17.73 4.02 -27.65
C GLN A 328 16.73 5.14 -27.40
N LYS A 329 15.56 5.07 -28.00
CA LYS A 329 14.58 6.16 -27.91
C LYS A 329 13.17 5.60 -27.79
N SER A 330 12.50 6.00 -26.74
CA SER A 330 11.06 5.82 -26.60
C SER A 330 10.32 6.67 -27.64
N ALA A 331 9.22 6.17 -28.16
CA ALA A 331 8.21 7.04 -28.74
C ALA A 331 7.80 8.03 -27.63
N ALA A 332 8.11 9.31 -27.81
CA ALA A 332 7.80 10.31 -26.82
C ALA A 332 6.28 10.42 -26.71
N GLU A 333 5.73 9.99 -25.59
CA GLU A 333 4.42 10.44 -25.18
C GLU A 333 4.60 11.78 -24.45
N GLY A 334 3.73 12.73 -24.76
CA GLY A 334 3.76 14.05 -24.13
C GLY A 334 3.50 13.93 -22.61
N PRO A 335 3.69 15.02 -21.86
CA PRO A 335 3.38 15.02 -20.43
C PRO A 335 1.92 14.61 -20.21
N VAL A 336 1.71 13.77 -19.20
CA VAL A 336 0.35 13.33 -18.81
C VAL A 336 -0.46 14.58 -18.42
N ALA A 337 -1.58 14.80 -19.10
CA ALA A 337 -2.45 15.95 -18.84
C ALA A 337 -2.94 15.97 -17.40
N GLN A 338 -3.23 17.17 -16.86
CA GLN A 338 -3.80 17.25 -15.52
C GLN A 338 -5.21 16.65 -15.49
N ALA A 339 -5.50 15.86 -14.49
CA ALA A 339 -6.80 15.25 -14.33
C ALA A 339 -7.88 16.27 -13.93
N HIS A 340 -9.03 16.17 -14.60
CA HIS A 340 -10.23 16.93 -14.26
C HIS A 340 -11.36 15.92 -14.06
N PRO A 341 -11.66 15.53 -12.82
CA PRO A 341 -12.71 14.55 -12.54
C PRO A 341 -14.05 14.96 -13.14
N ARG A 342 -14.69 14.05 -13.87
CA ARG A 342 -16.00 14.24 -14.48
C ARG A 342 -16.97 13.10 -14.14
N GLY A 343 -16.56 12.23 -13.23
CA GLY A 343 -17.37 11.10 -12.78
C GLY A 343 -18.41 11.50 -11.73
N PRO A 344 -19.23 10.54 -11.27
CA PRO A 344 -20.12 10.74 -10.14
C PRO A 344 -19.33 11.13 -8.89
N ARG A 345 -19.97 11.83 -7.97
CA ARG A 345 -19.34 12.17 -6.68
C ARG A 345 -19.22 10.96 -5.77
N PHE A 346 -20.14 9.99 -5.88
CA PHE A 346 -20.20 8.77 -5.10
C PHE A 346 -20.17 7.55 -6.03
N LEU A 347 -19.20 6.67 -5.80
CA LEU A 347 -19.14 5.35 -6.41
C LEU A 347 -19.39 4.30 -5.32
N LEU A 348 -20.52 3.64 -5.40
CA LEU A 348 -20.96 2.64 -4.45
C LEU A 348 -20.75 1.26 -5.08
N VAL A 349 -19.81 0.48 -4.52
CA VAL A 349 -19.48 -0.86 -5.01
C VAL A 349 -20.28 -1.88 -4.20
N GLU A 350 -21.26 -2.50 -4.84
CA GLU A 350 -22.10 -3.53 -4.24
C GLU A 350 -21.33 -4.81 -4.04
N LYS A 351 -21.13 -5.20 -2.78
CA LYS A 351 -20.42 -6.43 -2.38
C LYS A 351 -20.99 -6.90 -1.05
N ILE A 352 -21.26 -8.21 -0.92
CA ILE A 352 -21.70 -8.82 0.34
C ILE A 352 -20.52 -8.86 1.31
N THR A 353 -20.58 -8.05 2.36
CA THR A 353 -19.55 -7.94 3.40
C THR A 353 -20.17 -7.64 4.76
N ASP A 354 -19.49 -7.97 5.85
CA ASP A 354 -19.95 -7.68 7.22
C ASP A 354 -19.74 -6.20 7.61
N SER A 355 -18.95 -5.48 6.84
CA SER A 355 -18.59 -4.08 7.10
C SER A 355 -18.39 -3.32 5.80
N THR A 356 -18.44 -1.99 5.84
CA THR A 356 -18.23 -1.12 4.67
C THR A 356 -16.86 -0.46 4.73
N ALA A 357 -16.04 -0.62 3.68
CA ALA A 357 -14.82 0.17 3.49
C ALA A 357 -15.17 1.50 2.80
N ILE A 358 -14.58 2.61 3.27
CA ILE A 358 -14.87 3.95 2.77
C ILE A 358 -13.56 4.66 2.43
N SER A 359 -13.48 5.16 1.20
CA SER A 359 -12.35 5.96 0.70
C SER A 359 -12.87 7.26 0.12
N LEU A 360 -12.25 8.38 0.52
CA LEU A 360 -12.59 9.71 0.01
C LEU A 360 -11.34 10.35 -0.58
N GLY A 361 -11.48 11.18 -1.59
CA GLY A 361 -10.32 11.89 -2.13
C GLY A 361 -10.64 12.92 -3.19
N MET A 362 -9.62 13.67 -3.54
CA MET A 362 -9.61 14.59 -4.68
C MET A 362 -8.22 14.60 -5.33
N PRO A 363 -8.13 14.72 -6.66
CA PRO A 363 -6.84 14.84 -7.32
C PRO A 363 -6.25 16.23 -7.12
N TRP A 364 -4.94 16.28 -7.04
CA TRP A 364 -4.19 17.53 -7.00
C TRP A 364 -2.79 17.42 -7.61
N ALA A 365 -2.12 18.57 -7.75
CA ALA A 365 -0.78 18.64 -8.30
C ALA A 365 0.29 18.89 -7.22
N LEU A 366 -0.05 18.75 -5.93
CA LEU A 366 0.93 18.89 -4.85
C LEU A 366 2.02 17.83 -5.03
N SER A 367 3.26 18.23 -4.97
CA SER A 367 4.42 17.37 -5.12
C SER A 367 5.53 17.75 -4.14
N HIS A 368 6.56 16.94 -4.02
CA HIS A 368 7.73 17.23 -3.19
C HIS A 368 8.41 18.56 -3.52
N LYS A 369 8.19 19.10 -4.74
CA LYS A 369 8.74 20.39 -5.16
C LYS A 369 7.98 21.60 -4.64
N ASP A 370 6.75 21.41 -4.21
CA ASP A 370 5.92 22.53 -3.79
C ASP A 370 6.44 23.16 -2.50
N PRO A 371 6.48 24.48 -2.41
CA PRO A 371 6.89 25.17 -1.19
C PRO A 371 5.94 24.87 -0.01
N ASP A 372 4.69 24.48 -0.29
CA ASP A 372 3.71 24.13 0.71
C ASP A 372 3.83 22.67 1.19
N PHE A 373 4.70 21.83 0.58
CA PHE A 373 4.72 20.40 0.88
C PHE A 373 5.03 20.08 2.35
N ALA A 374 5.98 20.80 2.96
CA ALA A 374 6.29 20.64 4.38
C ALA A 374 5.11 21.06 5.28
N ALA A 375 4.45 22.17 4.96
CA ALA A 375 3.26 22.64 5.67
C ALA A 375 2.12 21.62 5.55
N MET A 376 1.91 21.07 4.36
CA MET A 376 0.90 20.04 4.09
C MET A 376 1.24 18.70 4.75
N THR A 377 2.51 18.35 4.88
CA THR A 377 2.96 17.17 5.64
C THR A 377 2.58 17.30 7.12
N ILE A 378 2.80 18.47 7.72
CA ILE A 378 2.40 18.74 9.12
C ILE A 378 0.87 18.70 9.24
N ALA A 379 0.15 19.43 8.39
CA ALA A 379 -1.32 19.49 8.42
C ALA A 379 -1.97 18.11 8.30
N ARG A 380 -1.51 17.31 7.32
CA ARG A 380 -1.98 15.94 7.09
C ARG A 380 -1.71 15.04 8.30
N SER A 381 -0.52 15.14 8.89
CA SER A 381 -0.15 14.35 10.06
C SER A 381 -1.01 14.71 11.27
N ALA A 382 -1.22 16.01 11.55
CA ALA A 382 -2.11 16.49 12.60
C ALA A 382 -3.59 16.13 12.34
N PHE A 383 -4.01 16.06 11.07
CA PHE A 383 -5.37 15.66 10.71
C PHE A 383 -5.60 14.16 10.84
N GLY A 384 -4.69 13.31 10.32
CA GLY A 384 -4.89 11.86 10.31
C GLY A 384 -3.65 11.07 9.89
N GLU A 385 -2.60 11.04 10.71
CA GLU A 385 -1.39 10.26 10.44
C GLU A 385 -1.66 8.75 10.52
N HIS A 386 -1.02 7.99 9.63
CA HIS A 386 -1.15 6.54 9.58
C HIS A 386 -0.74 5.89 10.91
N ARG A 387 -1.67 5.17 11.52
CA ARG A 387 -1.47 4.41 12.78
C ARG A 387 -0.98 5.26 13.97
N GLN A 388 -1.21 6.58 13.95
CA GLN A 388 -0.92 7.46 15.07
C GLN A 388 -2.21 7.90 15.77
N PHE A 389 -2.19 7.92 17.09
CA PHE A 389 -3.37 8.21 17.89
C PHE A 389 -3.67 9.72 18.03
N ASN A 390 -2.70 10.58 17.74
CA ASN A 390 -2.83 12.03 17.97
C ASN A 390 -3.58 12.78 16.86
N GLY A 391 -3.82 12.15 15.69
CA GLY A 391 -4.55 12.78 14.59
C GLY A 391 -6.02 13.02 14.92
N ARG A 392 -6.60 14.12 14.43
CA ARG A 392 -8.00 14.50 14.66
C ARG A 392 -8.98 13.41 14.24
N LEU A 393 -8.76 12.74 13.10
CA LEU A 393 -9.60 11.63 12.65
C LEU A 393 -9.59 10.49 13.66
N MET A 394 -8.42 10.05 14.09
CA MET A 394 -8.26 8.96 15.04
C MET A 394 -8.93 9.28 16.37
N GLN A 395 -8.72 10.49 16.91
CA GLN A 395 -9.31 10.93 18.18
C GLN A 395 -10.83 11.03 18.11
N ARG A 396 -11.37 11.55 17.01
CA ARG A 396 -12.80 11.90 16.93
C ARG A 396 -13.68 10.77 16.40
N LEU A 397 -13.16 9.93 15.50
CA LEU A 397 -13.92 8.81 14.95
C LEU A 397 -13.70 7.53 15.76
N ARG A 398 -12.45 7.15 15.95
CA ARG A 398 -12.11 5.91 16.65
C ARG A 398 -12.21 6.05 18.17
N GLU A 399 -11.40 6.93 18.79
CA GLU A 399 -11.28 6.96 20.24
C GLU A 399 -12.59 7.43 20.91
N ALA A 400 -13.19 8.50 20.41
CA ALA A 400 -14.43 9.02 21.01
C ALA A 400 -15.64 8.12 20.75
N ARG A 401 -15.73 7.50 19.57
CA ARG A 401 -16.95 6.80 19.12
C ARG A 401 -16.80 5.30 18.97
N GLY A 402 -15.59 4.79 18.78
CA GLY A 402 -15.36 3.37 18.52
C GLY A 402 -15.86 2.91 17.16
N LEU A 403 -15.85 3.81 16.15
CA LEU A 403 -16.44 3.51 14.84
C LEU A 403 -15.74 2.39 14.10
N ASN A 404 -14.39 2.37 14.16
CA ASN A 404 -13.56 1.41 13.43
C ASN A 404 -12.18 1.27 14.08
N TYR A 405 -11.25 0.61 13.37
CA TYR A 405 -9.88 0.40 13.85
C TYR A 405 -8.96 1.60 13.58
N GLY A 406 -9.25 2.44 12.60
CA GLY A 406 -8.43 3.62 12.30
C GLY A 406 -8.87 4.40 11.08
N ASP A 407 -8.55 5.69 11.09
CA ASP A 407 -8.92 6.66 10.08
C ASP A 407 -7.70 7.51 9.74
N TYR A 408 -7.32 7.53 8.46
CA TYR A 408 -6.04 8.08 8.02
C TYR A 408 -6.22 9.02 6.83
N ALA A 409 -5.32 10.01 6.72
CA ALA A 409 -5.25 10.92 5.60
C ALA A 409 -3.88 10.89 4.93
N TYR A 410 -3.84 11.09 3.60
CA TYR A 410 -2.63 11.10 2.79
C TYR A 410 -2.64 12.26 1.82
N ILE A 411 -1.46 12.83 1.57
CA ILE A 411 -1.27 13.91 0.60
C ILE A 411 -0.59 13.43 -0.69
N GLU A 412 -0.26 12.16 -0.74
CA GLU A 412 0.30 11.47 -1.90
C GLU A 412 -0.10 10.00 -1.85
N HIS A 413 0.05 9.31 -2.96
CA HIS A 413 -0.26 7.90 -3.02
C HIS A 413 0.48 7.11 -1.95
N PHE A 414 -0.27 6.35 -1.17
CA PHE A 414 0.24 5.46 -0.14
C PHE A 414 -0.27 4.04 -0.40
N GLU A 415 0.65 3.10 -0.56
CA GLU A 415 0.34 1.69 -0.65
C GLU A 415 0.66 1.02 0.67
N GLN A 416 -0.34 0.38 1.24
CA GLN A 416 -0.15 -0.43 2.45
C GLN A 416 0.44 -1.77 2.02
N ASP A 417 1.74 -1.95 2.20
CA ASP A 417 2.43 -3.20 1.95
C ASP A 417 2.64 -3.94 3.28
N GLY A 418 2.23 -5.18 3.33
CA GLY A 418 1.96 -6.08 4.45
C GLY A 418 2.82 -6.06 5.72
N GLY A 419 3.97 -5.45 5.79
CA GLY A 419 4.81 -5.49 6.98
C GLY A 419 5.51 -4.17 7.32
N ASP A 420 5.84 -3.38 6.33
CA ASP A 420 6.69 -2.19 6.44
C ASP A 420 5.90 -0.88 6.25
N ALA A 421 4.60 -0.94 6.44
CA ALA A 421 3.65 0.12 6.14
C ALA A 421 3.77 1.37 7.04
N ALA A 422 4.77 1.45 7.90
CA ALA A 422 4.95 2.60 8.78
C ALA A 422 5.52 3.84 8.07
N THR A 423 6.17 3.66 6.93
CA THR A 423 6.84 4.76 6.21
C THR A 423 6.46 4.78 4.74
N ALA A 424 6.44 5.96 4.13
CA ALA A 424 6.18 6.10 2.70
C ALA A 424 7.15 5.24 1.87
N GLN A 425 6.61 4.59 0.85
CA GLN A 425 7.41 3.76 -0.05
C GLN A 425 8.11 4.61 -1.09
N THR A 426 9.32 4.21 -1.46
CA THR A 426 10.05 4.80 -2.58
C THR A 426 9.64 4.18 -3.91
N GLY A 427 9.92 4.86 -5.02
CA GLY A 427 9.55 4.40 -6.35
C GLY A 427 8.08 4.62 -6.70
N ARG A 428 7.44 5.57 -6.03
CA ARG A 428 6.04 5.98 -6.22
C ARG A 428 5.91 7.45 -6.67
N ALA A 429 7.01 8.04 -7.14
CA ALA A 429 7.00 9.40 -7.65
C ALA A 429 6.05 9.52 -8.85
N ARG A 430 5.19 10.53 -8.85
CA ARG A 430 4.15 10.78 -9.85
C ARG A 430 3.99 12.27 -10.10
N HIS A 431 3.65 12.67 -11.32
CA HIS A 431 3.35 14.07 -11.64
C HIS A 431 1.98 14.52 -11.14
N GLN A 432 1.08 13.58 -10.82
CA GLN A 432 -0.21 13.88 -10.23
C GLN A 432 -0.42 12.97 -9.02
N GLN A 433 -0.97 13.55 -7.98
CA GLN A 433 -1.21 12.91 -6.69
C GLN A 433 -2.67 13.10 -6.27
N GLU A 434 -3.04 12.58 -5.14
CA GLU A 434 -4.34 12.84 -4.52
C GLU A 434 -4.19 13.21 -3.04
N PHE A 435 -5.16 13.97 -2.56
CA PHE A 435 -5.52 13.94 -1.15
C PHE A 435 -6.53 12.83 -0.93
N SER A 436 -6.28 11.96 0.00
CA SER A 436 -7.22 10.88 0.34
C SER A 436 -7.41 10.71 1.84
N ILE A 437 -8.59 10.26 2.22
CA ILE A 437 -8.96 9.83 3.57
C ILE A 437 -9.45 8.39 3.46
N TRP A 438 -8.91 7.52 4.29
CA TRP A 438 -9.34 6.12 4.38
C TRP A 438 -9.95 5.88 5.74
N LEU A 439 -11.21 5.49 5.74
CA LEU A 439 -11.89 4.98 6.92
C LEU A 439 -11.84 3.46 6.84
N ARG A 440 -11.10 2.86 7.75
CA ARG A 440 -11.06 1.39 7.83
C ARG A 440 -12.47 0.86 7.97
N PRO A 441 -12.75 -0.39 7.55
CA PRO A 441 -14.12 -0.89 7.50
C PRO A 441 -14.88 -0.64 8.79
N VAL A 442 -16.07 -0.07 8.63
CA VAL A 442 -17.02 0.24 9.71
C VAL A 442 -18.22 -0.68 9.61
N GLN A 443 -18.90 -0.93 10.72
CA GLN A 443 -20.16 -1.66 10.73
C GLN A 443 -21.16 -0.99 9.77
N ASN A 444 -21.89 -1.79 9.01
CA ASN A 444 -22.78 -1.32 7.95
C ASN A 444 -23.82 -0.30 8.44
N GLU A 445 -24.30 -0.44 9.69
CA GLU A 445 -25.24 0.50 10.32
C GLU A 445 -24.64 1.88 10.58
N ASN A 446 -23.31 1.99 10.74
CA ASN A 446 -22.60 3.23 11.02
C ASN A 446 -21.95 3.86 9.77
N ARG A 447 -22.03 3.24 8.60
CA ARG A 447 -21.28 3.67 7.41
C ARG A 447 -21.54 5.10 6.96
N LEU A 448 -22.80 5.54 6.94
CA LEU A 448 -23.14 6.93 6.57
C LEU A 448 -22.83 7.92 7.68
N PHE A 449 -22.92 7.51 8.94
CA PHE A 449 -22.47 8.34 10.06
C PHE A 449 -20.97 8.57 9.99
N ALA A 450 -20.16 7.52 9.79
CA ALA A 450 -18.70 7.61 9.69
C ALA A 450 -18.26 8.52 8.53
N LEU A 451 -18.90 8.38 7.36
CA LEU A 451 -18.67 9.25 6.21
C LEU A 451 -18.97 10.72 6.56
N ARG A 452 -20.12 11.00 7.17
CA ARG A 452 -20.51 12.36 7.60
C ARG A 452 -19.54 12.92 8.64
N ALA A 453 -19.13 12.09 9.61
CA ALA A 453 -18.17 12.49 10.63
C ALA A 453 -16.84 12.91 10.00
N ALA A 454 -16.27 12.11 9.11
CA ALA A 454 -15.02 12.43 8.43
C ALA A 454 -15.12 13.70 7.57
N LEU A 455 -16.21 13.87 6.81
CA LEU A 455 -16.46 15.07 6.00
C LEU A 455 -16.63 16.31 6.87
N ARG A 456 -17.32 16.19 8.02
CA ARG A 456 -17.47 17.28 8.97
C ARG A 456 -16.13 17.71 9.55
N GLU A 457 -15.30 16.75 9.96
CA GLU A 457 -13.97 17.07 10.49
C GLU A 457 -13.09 17.74 9.44
N LEU A 458 -13.16 17.30 8.19
CA LEU A 458 -12.46 17.94 7.08
C LEU A 458 -12.98 19.38 6.84
N GLN A 459 -14.32 19.59 6.80
CA GLN A 459 -14.92 20.91 6.64
C GLN A 459 -14.53 21.87 7.75
N ARG A 460 -14.58 21.39 9.00
CA ARG A 460 -14.20 22.19 10.18
C ARG A 460 -12.74 22.58 10.16
N SER A 461 -11.85 21.64 9.84
CA SER A 461 -10.40 21.91 9.79
C SER A 461 -10.03 22.98 8.75
N VAL A 462 -10.82 23.12 7.69
CA VAL A 462 -10.61 24.15 6.66
C VAL A 462 -11.24 25.49 7.03
N LYS A 463 -12.44 25.49 7.64
CA LYS A 463 -13.25 26.69 7.83
C LYS A 463 -13.21 27.26 9.27
N ASP A 464 -13.47 26.41 10.24
CA ASP A 464 -13.87 26.84 11.57
C ASP A 464 -12.86 26.50 12.66
N GLU A 465 -12.05 25.46 12.47
CA GLU A 465 -11.17 24.90 13.48
C GLU A 465 -9.76 24.68 12.92
N ALA A 466 -9.04 25.80 12.80
CA ALA A 466 -7.63 25.77 12.39
C ALA A 466 -6.79 24.86 13.32
N PHE A 467 -5.68 24.34 12.83
CA PHE A 467 -4.72 23.63 13.67
C PHE A 467 -4.10 24.61 14.67
N THR A 468 -4.04 24.20 15.93
CA THR A 468 -3.48 25.01 17.02
C THR A 468 -1.95 24.93 17.03
N GLU A 469 -1.30 25.88 17.72
CA GLU A 469 0.15 25.82 17.94
C GLU A 469 0.58 24.55 18.66
N GLU A 470 -0.24 24.07 19.59
CA GLU A 470 0.01 22.83 20.33
C GLU A 470 -0.01 21.62 19.40
N GLU A 471 -1.07 21.46 18.57
CA GLU A 471 -1.18 20.37 17.58
C GLU A 471 0.00 20.39 16.58
N VAL A 472 0.31 21.56 16.06
CA VAL A 472 1.43 21.74 15.12
C VAL A 472 2.77 21.44 15.81
N GLY A 473 2.98 21.92 17.02
CA GLY A 473 4.20 21.68 17.79
C GLY A 473 4.42 20.20 18.11
N GLN A 474 3.39 19.51 18.58
CA GLN A 474 3.43 18.06 18.84
C GLN A 474 3.69 17.27 17.55
N THR A 475 3.03 17.66 16.46
CA THR A 475 3.21 17.00 15.14
C THR A 475 4.61 17.20 14.59
N LYS A 476 5.19 18.38 14.70
CA LYS A 476 6.59 18.63 14.32
C LYS A 476 7.55 17.74 15.11
N GLY A 477 7.36 17.63 16.42
CA GLY A 477 8.17 16.76 17.29
C GLY A 477 8.08 15.28 16.86
N PHE A 478 6.87 14.82 16.50
CA PHE A 478 6.68 13.47 15.95
C PHE A 478 7.39 13.30 14.60
N LEU A 479 7.17 14.21 13.65
CA LEU A 479 7.74 14.13 12.31
C LEU A 479 9.26 14.20 12.29
N ASP A 480 9.87 14.98 13.18
CA ASP A 480 11.34 15.04 13.29
C ASP A 480 11.95 13.66 13.60
N GLY A 481 11.36 12.92 14.55
CA GLY A 481 11.76 11.55 14.84
C GLY A 481 11.35 10.56 13.74
N TYR A 482 10.15 10.71 13.19
CA TYR A 482 9.59 9.79 12.22
C TYR A 482 10.33 9.80 10.86
N LEU A 483 10.73 10.99 10.40
CA LEU A 483 11.49 11.13 9.14
C LEU A 483 12.89 10.51 9.21
N LEU A 484 13.44 10.27 10.41
CA LEU A 484 14.68 9.49 10.56
C LEU A 484 14.51 8.04 10.10
N LEU A 485 13.29 7.52 10.09
CA LEU A 485 13.00 6.17 9.62
C LEU A 485 12.97 6.08 8.08
N PHE A 486 12.83 7.21 7.40
CA PHE A 486 12.65 7.23 5.94
C PHE A 486 13.94 6.85 5.19
N ASP A 487 15.09 7.23 5.70
CA ASP A 487 16.38 6.97 5.06
C ASP A 487 17.32 6.02 5.85
N GLN A 488 16.75 5.17 6.72
CA GLN A 488 17.51 4.26 7.59
C GLN A 488 18.37 3.25 6.83
N THR A 489 17.92 2.81 5.65
CA THR A 489 18.62 1.78 4.87
C THR A 489 19.17 2.35 3.57
N ASP A 490 20.26 1.74 3.07
CA ASP A 490 20.84 2.14 1.78
C ASP A 490 19.84 1.98 0.62
N SER A 491 18.97 0.96 0.67
CA SER A 491 17.88 0.80 -0.30
C SER A 491 16.90 1.97 -0.27
N ARG A 492 16.49 2.43 0.91
CA ARG A 492 15.58 3.58 1.03
C ARG A 492 16.24 4.88 0.58
N ARG A 493 17.49 5.12 1.00
CA ARG A 493 18.25 6.29 0.51
C ARG A 493 18.36 6.31 -1.00
N LEU A 494 18.63 5.15 -1.60
CA LEU A 494 18.65 5.02 -3.07
C LEU A 494 17.29 5.32 -3.68
N GLY A 495 16.23 4.73 -3.14
CA GLY A 495 14.87 4.96 -3.63
C GLY A 495 14.47 6.43 -3.59
N TYR A 496 14.71 7.14 -2.47
CA TYR A 496 14.44 8.59 -2.37
C TYR A 496 15.30 9.42 -3.31
N ALA A 497 16.59 9.10 -3.47
CA ALA A 497 17.43 9.81 -4.41
C ALA A 497 16.97 9.64 -5.88
N LEU A 498 16.43 8.47 -6.22
CA LEU A 498 15.83 8.23 -7.53
C LEU A 498 14.47 8.93 -7.70
N ASP A 499 13.68 9.06 -6.63
CA ASP A 499 12.45 9.85 -6.62
C ASP A 499 12.76 11.35 -6.74
N ASP A 500 13.79 11.82 -6.04
CA ASP A 500 14.32 13.18 -6.20
C ASP A 500 14.70 13.47 -7.66
N ALA A 501 15.40 12.55 -8.30
CA ALA A 501 15.79 12.67 -9.70
C ALA A 501 14.58 12.71 -10.65
N PHE A 502 13.49 11.99 -10.34
CA PHE A 502 12.24 12.07 -11.09
C PHE A 502 11.62 13.48 -11.01
N TYR A 503 11.60 14.05 -9.82
CA TYR A 503 11.10 15.42 -9.61
C TYR A 503 12.11 16.51 -10.02
N GLY A 504 13.37 16.17 -10.34
CA GLY A 504 14.44 17.14 -10.59
C GLY A 504 14.82 17.90 -9.32
N MET A 505 14.88 17.19 -8.21
CA MET A 505 15.27 17.62 -6.86
C MET A 505 16.50 16.87 -6.37
N ASN A 506 16.99 17.25 -5.21
CA ASN A 506 18.05 16.55 -4.49
C ASN A 506 17.87 16.71 -2.99
N GLY A 507 18.03 15.62 -2.24
CA GLY A 507 18.07 15.64 -0.78
C GLY A 507 16.72 15.95 -0.12
N PHE A 508 15.63 15.44 -0.70
CA PHE A 508 14.25 15.67 -0.24
C PHE A 508 14.09 15.48 1.28
N ILE A 509 14.51 14.35 1.84
CA ILE A 509 14.29 14.07 3.28
C ILE A 509 14.97 15.11 4.17
N GLY A 510 16.22 15.46 3.87
CA GLY A 510 16.96 16.50 4.61
C GLY A 510 16.30 17.87 4.50
N THR A 511 15.86 18.23 3.29
CA THR A 511 15.16 19.49 3.01
C THR A 511 13.81 19.52 3.73
N LEU A 512 13.03 18.45 3.65
CA LEU A 512 11.73 18.34 4.32
C LEU A 512 11.87 18.49 5.84
N ARG A 513 12.85 17.81 6.45
CA ARG A 513 13.10 17.94 7.89
C ARG A 513 13.45 19.38 8.29
N ALA A 514 14.33 20.04 7.55
CA ALA A 514 14.66 21.44 7.80
C ALA A 514 13.44 22.34 7.69
N GLN A 515 12.65 22.21 6.62
CA GLN A 515 11.43 22.99 6.40
C GLN A 515 10.37 22.76 7.48
N ILE A 516 10.20 21.53 7.97
CA ILE A 516 9.25 21.22 9.07
C ILE A 516 9.59 22.04 10.32
N HIS A 517 10.86 22.25 10.64
CA HIS A 517 11.23 23.08 11.78
C HIS A 517 10.88 24.56 11.57
N GLU A 518 11.00 25.08 10.36
CA GLU A 518 10.83 26.49 10.03
C GLU A 518 9.37 26.92 9.80
N VAL A 519 8.53 26.01 9.28
CA VAL A 519 7.12 26.33 8.93
C VAL A 519 6.33 26.75 10.15
N SER A 520 5.65 27.90 10.10
CA SER A 520 4.79 28.38 11.21
C SER A 520 3.39 27.74 11.19
N THR A 521 2.67 27.83 12.30
CA THR A 521 1.27 27.38 12.41
C THR A 521 0.36 28.09 11.41
N GLU A 522 0.57 29.38 11.16
CA GLU A 522 -0.17 30.15 10.17
C GLU A 522 0.07 29.62 8.76
N GLN A 523 1.31 29.26 8.42
CA GLN A 523 1.66 28.69 7.13
C GLN A 523 1.02 27.31 6.96
N VAL A 524 1.03 26.45 7.98
CA VAL A 524 0.32 25.16 8.00
C VAL A 524 -1.17 25.34 7.67
N ASN A 525 -1.82 26.25 8.38
CA ASN A 525 -3.24 26.52 8.19
C ASN A 525 -3.55 27.20 6.83
N ALA A 526 -2.66 28.06 6.35
CA ALA A 526 -2.82 28.69 5.04
C ALA A 526 -2.68 27.67 3.89
N ALA A 527 -1.68 26.78 3.97
CA ALA A 527 -1.49 25.70 3.01
C ALA A 527 -2.68 24.74 3.01
N TRP A 528 -3.15 24.34 4.20
CA TRP A 528 -4.32 23.46 4.31
C TRP A 528 -5.55 24.05 3.63
N ARG A 529 -5.89 25.32 3.91
CA ARG A 529 -7.01 26.03 3.27
C ARG A 529 -6.82 26.24 1.75
N LYS A 530 -5.58 26.38 1.29
CA LYS A 530 -5.27 26.53 -0.14
C LYS A 530 -5.50 25.24 -0.91
N TRP A 531 -5.06 24.11 -0.36
CA TRP A 531 -5.00 22.86 -1.08
C TRP A 531 -6.23 21.97 -0.87
N VAL A 532 -6.84 21.98 0.32
CA VAL A 532 -7.95 21.11 0.67
C VAL A 532 -9.29 21.80 0.41
N ASP A 533 -10.08 21.21 -0.48
CA ASP A 533 -11.45 21.64 -0.76
C ASP A 533 -12.44 20.49 -0.47
N PRO A 534 -13.15 20.53 0.67
CA PRO A 534 -14.12 19.49 1.02
C PRO A 534 -15.26 19.30 -0.02
N ALA A 535 -15.56 20.33 -0.82
CA ALA A 535 -16.59 20.24 -1.84
C ALA A 535 -16.15 19.41 -3.06
N ARG A 536 -14.83 19.24 -3.27
CA ARG A 536 -14.27 18.45 -4.36
C ARG A 536 -14.05 16.97 -4.01
N MET A 537 -14.28 16.58 -2.76
CA MET A 537 -14.09 15.19 -2.35
C MET A 537 -15.06 14.27 -3.08
N GLN A 538 -14.51 13.24 -3.72
CA GLN A 538 -15.23 12.10 -4.24
C GLN A 538 -15.17 10.95 -3.25
N VAL A 539 -16.17 10.08 -3.26
CA VAL A 539 -16.37 9.05 -2.24
C VAL A 539 -16.54 7.69 -2.91
N VAL A 540 -15.84 6.69 -2.42
CA VAL A 540 -16.08 5.29 -2.74
C VAL A 540 -16.47 4.54 -1.47
N MET A 541 -17.52 3.73 -1.57
CA MET A 541 -17.94 2.82 -0.52
C MET A 541 -18.02 1.41 -1.10
N VAL A 542 -17.45 0.43 -0.40
CA VAL A 542 -17.52 -0.99 -0.76
C VAL A 542 -18.25 -1.73 0.35
N GLY A 543 -19.39 -2.30 0.05
CA GLY A 543 -20.22 -2.98 1.05
C GLY A 543 -21.56 -3.46 0.48
N PRO A 544 -22.45 -3.97 1.33
CA PRO A 544 -23.77 -4.45 0.92
C PRO A 544 -24.81 -3.31 0.83
N ASP A 545 -25.95 -3.62 0.19
CA ASP A 545 -27.15 -2.77 0.13
C ASP A 545 -26.90 -1.37 -0.44
N MET A 546 -26.02 -1.25 -1.43
CA MET A 546 -25.60 0.04 -1.98
C MET A 546 -26.74 0.79 -2.71
N ALA A 547 -27.76 0.09 -3.16
CA ALA A 547 -28.97 0.72 -3.69
C ALA A 547 -29.74 1.50 -2.59
N GLU A 548 -29.82 0.95 -1.38
CA GLU A 548 -30.44 1.64 -0.23
C GLU A 548 -29.55 2.78 0.26
N VAL A 549 -28.22 2.59 0.25
CA VAL A 549 -27.26 3.67 0.54
C VAL A 549 -27.44 4.83 -0.43
N LYS A 550 -27.58 4.56 -1.74
CA LYS A 550 -27.86 5.58 -2.75
C LYS A 550 -29.14 6.35 -2.43
N LYS A 551 -30.23 5.66 -2.13
CA LYS A 551 -31.50 6.30 -1.74
C LYS A 551 -31.32 7.20 -0.50
N ALA A 552 -30.63 6.71 0.51
CA ALA A 552 -30.38 7.48 1.74
C ALA A 552 -29.53 8.73 1.49
N ILE A 553 -28.50 8.65 0.63
CA ILE A 553 -27.67 9.79 0.23
C ILE A 553 -28.53 10.84 -0.49
N LEU A 554 -29.31 10.43 -1.49
CA LEU A 554 -30.13 11.32 -2.30
C LEU A 554 -31.28 11.97 -1.51
N ALA A 555 -31.88 11.22 -0.59
CA ALA A 555 -32.95 11.73 0.27
C ALA A 555 -32.42 12.57 1.45
N GLY A 556 -31.10 12.61 1.67
CA GLY A 556 -30.53 13.27 2.86
C GLY A 556 -30.97 12.62 4.17
N THR A 557 -31.29 11.32 4.17
CA THR A 557 -31.77 10.60 5.35
C THR A 557 -30.76 10.69 6.49
N PRO A 558 -31.15 11.12 7.69
CA PRO A 558 -30.25 11.11 8.84
C PRO A 558 -29.71 9.72 9.14
N SER A 559 -28.47 9.64 9.60
CA SER A 559 -27.81 8.40 9.99
C SER A 559 -27.30 8.51 11.43
N PRO A 560 -28.10 8.09 12.42
CA PRO A 560 -27.70 8.17 13.82
C PRO A 560 -26.49 7.27 14.09
N MET A 561 -25.71 7.64 15.13
CA MET A 561 -24.62 6.82 15.61
C MET A 561 -25.15 5.62 16.40
N HIS A 562 -24.77 4.43 16.01
CA HIS A 562 -25.05 3.19 16.72
C HIS A 562 -23.83 2.78 17.54
N TYR A 563 -23.83 3.09 18.82
CA TYR A 563 -22.77 2.71 19.74
C TYR A 563 -22.79 1.22 20.06
N GLN A 564 -21.60 0.64 20.22
CA GLN A 564 -21.50 -0.76 20.65
C GLN A 564 -22.20 -0.97 21.99
N LYS A 565 -22.91 -2.09 22.09
CA LYS A 565 -23.64 -2.51 23.28
C LYS A 565 -22.83 -3.56 24.04
N ASP A 566 -22.97 -3.57 25.36
CA ASP A 566 -22.45 -4.63 26.22
C ASP A 566 -23.22 -5.94 26.00
N ALA A 567 -22.77 -7.00 26.67
CA ALA A 567 -23.43 -8.31 26.62
C ALA A 567 -24.89 -8.30 27.13
N GLN A 568 -25.31 -7.26 27.85
CA GLN A 568 -26.65 -7.05 28.35
C GLN A 568 -27.51 -6.18 27.42
N GLY A 569 -26.94 -5.73 26.28
CA GLY A 569 -27.62 -4.91 25.29
C GLY A 569 -27.65 -3.41 25.57
N ASN A 570 -26.91 -2.92 26.58
CA ASN A 570 -26.85 -1.52 26.94
C ASN A 570 -25.66 -0.86 26.23
N ALA A 571 -25.89 0.31 25.61
CA ALA A 571 -24.80 1.14 25.11
C ALA A 571 -24.06 1.79 26.30
N SER A 572 -22.72 1.82 26.24
CA SER A 572 -21.96 2.57 27.23
C SER A 572 -22.35 4.05 27.21
N PRO A 573 -22.64 4.65 28.37
CA PRO A 573 -22.99 6.08 28.45
C PRO A 573 -21.89 6.94 27.80
N LYS A 574 -22.30 7.88 26.98
CA LYS A 574 -21.39 8.84 26.33
C LYS A 574 -21.61 10.24 26.91
N PRO A 575 -20.57 11.07 26.97
CA PRO A 575 -20.73 12.46 27.39
C PRO A 575 -21.77 13.19 26.54
N LYS A 576 -22.66 13.97 27.16
CA LYS A 576 -23.69 14.74 26.44
C LYS A 576 -23.10 15.61 25.32
N ALA A 577 -21.96 16.24 25.55
CA ALA A 577 -21.28 17.06 24.56
C ALA A 577 -20.91 16.27 23.30
N LEU A 578 -20.61 14.96 23.40
CA LEU A 578 -20.34 14.10 22.25
C LEU A 578 -21.62 13.76 21.51
N THR A 579 -22.68 13.38 22.22
CA THR A 579 -23.97 13.03 21.60
C THR A 579 -24.65 14.25 20.95
N ASP A 580 -24.51 15.45 21.50
CA ASP A 580 -24.97 16.69 20.86
C ASP A 580 -24.25 16.94 19.52
N VAL A 581 -22.97 16.60 19.44
CA VAL A 581 -22.22 16.63 18.16
C VAL A 581 -22.71 15.55 17.20
N ASP A 582 -23.04 14.37 17.71
CA ASP A 582 -23.56 13.25 16.87
C ASP A 582 -24.90 13.60 16.26
N ASP A 583 -25.74 14.34 16.97
CA ASP A 583 -27.03 14.85 16.42
C ASP A 583 -26.81 15.82 15.26
N VAL A 584 -25.74 16.60 15.28
CA VAL A 584 -25.35 17.45 14.15
C VAL A 584 -24.77 16.61 12.99
N VAL A 585 -23.92 15.66 13.32
CA VAL A 585 -23.23 14.79 12.32
C VAL A 585 -24.26 13.98 11.54
N GLN A 586 -25.22 13.33 12.22
CA GLN A 586 -26.19 12.45 11.55
C GLN A 586 -27.00 13.16 10.45
N ALA A 587 -27.20 14.46 10.56
CA ALA A 587 -27.97 15.27 9.62
C ALA A 587 -27.11 16.05 8.61
N LEU A 588 -25.77 15.91 8.64
CA LEU A 588 -24.88 16.63 7.72
C LEU A 588 -25.20 16.28 6.27
N PRO A 589 -25.50 17.28 5.40
CA PRO A 589 -25.72 17.03 3.98
C PRO A 589 -24.45 16.46 3.30
N LEU A 590 -24.60 15.38 2.55
CA LEU A 590 -23.50 14.77 1.78
C LEU A 590 -23.27 15.46 0.42
N GLY A 591 -24.20 16.35 0.02
CA GLY A 591 -24.03 17.25 -1.13
C GLY A 591 -24.20 16.60 -2.51
N ALA A 592 -24.83 15.41 -2.59
CA ALA A 592 -25.30 14.87 -3.87
C ALA A 592 -26.43 15.75 -4.43
N GLN A 593 -26.33 16.15 -5.71
CA GLN A 593 -27.30 17.04 -6.36
C GLN A 593 -28.39 16.27 -7.10
N GLY A 594 -28.19 14.99 -7.36
CA GLY A 594 -29.15 14.14 -8.07
C GLY A 594 -28.61 12.75 -8.38
N ASP A 595 -29.40 11.98 -9.10
CA ASP A 595 -29.11 10.57 -9.41
C ASP A 595 -27.77 10.37 -10.14
N ALA A 596 -27.39 11.33 -10.97
CA ALA A 596 -26.12 11.29 -11.71
C ALA A 596 -24.87 11.40 -10.83
N ASP A 597 -25.00 11.94 -9.60
CA ASP A 597 -23.90 12.06 -8.66
C ASP A 597 -23.60 10.77 -7.90
N VAL A 598 -24.50 9.77 -7.98
CA VAL A 598 -24.37 8.52 -7.20
C VAL A 598 -24.50 7.31 -8.11
N SER A 599 -23.39 6.64 -8.37
CA SER A 599 -23.33 5.42 -9.17
C SER A 599 -23.26 4.19 -8.26
N VAL A 600 -24.04 3.15 -8.57
CA VAL A 600 -23.94 1.83 -7.94
C VAL A 600 -23.41 0.85 -8.98
N VAL A 601 -22.35 0.12 -8.61
CA VAL A 601 -21.68 -0.83 -9.50
C VAL A 601 -21.47 -2.15 -8.76
N PRO A 602 -21.90 -3.29 -9.32
CA PRO A 602 -21.58 -4.60 -8.78
C PRO A 602 -20.06 -4.82 -8.75
N VAL A 603 -19.54 -5.49 -7.71
CA VAL A 603 -18.09 -5.72 -7.54
C VAL A 603 -17.47 -6.44 -8.74
N GLU A 604 -18.22 -7.32 -9.41
CA GLU A 604 -17.77 -8.06 -10.59
C GLU A 604 -17.51 -7.15 -11.80
N LYS A 605 -18.07 -5.93 -11.79
CA LYS A 605 -17.86 -4.95 -12.86
C LYS A 605 -16.74 -3.96 -12.59
N MET A 606 -16.20 -3.96 -11.37
CA MET A 606 -15.03 -3.14 -11.07
C MET A 606 -13.80 -3.73 -11.76
N PHE A 607 -13.15 -2.93 -12.59
CA PHE A 607 -11.95 -3.32 -13.36
C PHE A 607 -12.18 -4.54 -14.27
N GLU A 608 -13.42 -4.68 -14.83
CA GLU A 608 -13.75 -5.69 -15.85
C GLU A 608 -13.21 -5.30 -17.24
#